data_4f18f1fcf4590b2821305c15a53154b0
#
_entry.id   4f18f1fcf4590b2821305c15a53154b0
#
_cell.length_a   1.000
_cell.length_b   1.000
_cell.length_c   1.000
_cell.angle_alpha   90.00
_cell.angle_beta   90.00
_cell.angle_gamma   90.00
#
_symmetry.space_group_name_H-M   'P 1'
#
loop_
_entity.id
_entity.type
_entity.pdbx_description
1 polymer ?
#
loop_
_entity_poly.entity_id
_entity_poly.type
_entity_poly.pdbx_seq_one_letter_code
_entity_poly.pdbx_strand_id
1 'polypeptide(L)'
;GNYYKSWITEPNAREKSLEDVPINVFIMGHSLADSDKGILKEIFMNDFVCKITIFYHSQLAYEQQVINLVSMFGKDFVIEQTANDRIVFEKLKKPQKRVAR
;
A
#
# COMPACT_ATOMS: atom_id res chain seq x y z
N GLY A 1 8.37 12.98 1.20
CA GLY A 1 7.31 13.90 1.12
C GLY A 1 6.21 13.63 2.10
N ASN A 2 5.24 14.49 2.05
CA ASN A 2 4.12 14.38 2.96
C ASN A 2 2.90 13.75 2.32
N TYR A 3 3.01 13.36 1.09
CA TYR A 3 1.81 12.89 0.41
C TYR A 3 1.26 11.61 1.02
N TYR A 4 2.10 10.81 1.64
CA TYR A 4 1.59 9.60 2.24
C TYR A 4 0.73 9.89 3.46
N LYS A 5 0.89 11.03 4.06
CA LYS A 5 0.06 11.38 5.20
C LYS A 5 -1.40 11.59 4.81
N SER A 6 -1.64 11.95 3.56
CA SER A 6 -3.01 12.11 3.12
C SER A 6 -3.71 10.78 2.94
N TRP A 7 -2.97 9.69 2.96
CA TRP A 7 -3.56 8.37 2.88
C TRP A 7 -4.04 7.89 4.25
N ILE A 8 -3.60 8.54 5.30
CA ILE A 8 -3.93 8.14 6.65
C ILE A 8 -4.97 9.12 7.17
N THR A 9 -6.19 8.66 7.25
CA THR A 9 -7.26 9.51 7.69
C THR A 9 -7.86 8.96 8.95
N GLU A 10 -7.95 9.80 9.96
CA GLU A 10 -8.47 9.39 11.24
C GLU A 10 -9.18 10.54 11.91
N PRO A 11 -10.43 10.74 11.59
CA PRO A 11 -11.14 11.89 12.14
C PRO A 11 -11.17 11.90 13.66
N ASN A 12 -11.13 10.74 14.27
CA ASN A 12 -11.20 10.66 15.71
C ASN A 12 -9.86 10.45 16.40
N ALA A 13 -8.78 10.62 15.66
CA ALA A 13 -7.46 10.31 16.21
C ALA A 13 -7.17 11.12 17.47
N ARG A 14 -7.65 12.34 17.54
CA ARG A 14 -7.37 13.18 18.70
C ARG A 14 -8.03 12.69 19.97
N GLU A 15 -9.01 11.82 19.84
CA GLU A 15 -9.72 11.30 21.01
C GLU A 15 -9.13 10.00 21.50
N LYS A 16 -8.19 9.45 20.75
CA LYS A 16 -7.56 8.20 21.09
C LYS A 16 -6.08 8.33 20.88
N SER A 17 -5.35 7.49 21.57
CA SER A 17 -3.95 7.35 21.25
C SER A 17 -3.82 6.85 19.83
N LEU A 18 -2.81 7.31 19.10
CA LEU A 18 -2.58 6.82 17.74
C LEU A 18 -2.36 5.32 17.71
N GLU A 19 -1.89 4.77 18.82
CA GLU A 19 -1.63 3.34 18.91
C GLU A 19 -2.89 2.52 18.80
N ASP A 20 -4.03 3.12 19.17
CA ASP A 20 -5.29 2.39 19.18
C ASP A 20 -6.10 2.61 17.90
N VAL A 21 -5.59 3.42 16.99
CA VAL A 21 -6.33 3.78 15.78
C VAL A 21 -5.86 2.90 14.62
N PRO A 22 -6.78 2.14 14.02
CA PRO A 22 -6.38 1.34 12.85
C PRO A 22 -6.07 2.25 11.67
N ILE A 23 -4.95 1.99 11.04
CA ILE A 23 -4.51 2.78 9.90
C ILE A 23 -4.53 1.90 8.67
N ASN A 24 -5.25 2.35 7.66
CA ASN A 24 -5.27 1.69 6.36
C ASN A 24 -4.57 2.57 5.35
N VAL A 25 -3.65 1.99 4.61
CA VAL A 25 -2.88 2.73 3.63
C VAL A 25 -3.25 2.24 2.24
N PHE A 26 -3.44 3.18 1.33
CA PHE A 26 -3.75 2.86 -0.06
C PHE A 26 -2.63 3.41 -0.94
N ILE A 27 -2.07 2.56 -1.76
CA ILE A 27 -0.99 2.95 -2.66
C ILE A 27 -1.49 2.79 -4.08
N MET A 28 -1.51 3.89 -4.82
CA MET A 28 -2.03 3.90 -6.17
C MET A 28 -0.99 4.43 -7.16
N GLY A 29 -0.93 3.80 -8.32
CA GLY A 29 -0.07 4.29 -9.38
C GLY A 29 1.40 4.28 -9.03
N HIS A 30 1.83 3.35 -8.20
CA HIS A 30 3.19 3.32 -7.69
C HIS A 30 3.82 1.97 -7.99
N SER A 31 5.03 2.00 -8.49
CA SER A 31 5.74 0.77 -8.83
C SER A 31 6.43 0.12 -7.64
N LEU A 32 6.50 0.84 -6.51
CA LEU A 32 7.21 0.37 -5.33
C LEU A 32 8.70 0.25 -5.63
N ALA A 33 9.22 1.24 -6.33
CA ALA A 33 10.61 1.20 -6.76
C ALA A 33 11.56 1.36 -5.57
N ASP A 34 12.76 0.84 -5.74
CA ASP A 34 13.77 0.89 -4.70
C ASP A 34 14.11 2.31 -4.26
N SER A 35 13.94 3.28 -5.15
CA SER A 35 14.24 4.67 -4.81
C SER A 35 13.36 5.19 -3.69
N ASP A 36 12.21 4.56 -3.45
CA ASP A 36 11.30 4.98 -2.40
C ASP A 36 11.37 4.09 -1.17
N LYS A 37 12.43 3.32 -1.07
CA LYS A 37 12.54 2.30 -0.04
C LYS A 37 12.38 2.85 1.37
N GLY A 38 12.93 4.03 1.62
CA GLY A 38 12.83 4.61 2.96
C GLY A 38 11.40 4.85 3.39
N ILE A 39 10.63 5.47 2.52
CA ILE A 39 9.23 5.76 2.82
C ILE A 39 8.43 4.47 2.90
N LEU A 40 8.66 3.57 1.95
CA LEU A 40 7.92 2.33 1.91
C LEU A 40 8.21 1.48 3.15
N LYS A 41 9.47 1.50 3.59
CA LYS A 41 9.82 0.74 4.77
C LYS A 41 9.09 1.26 5.99
N GLU A 42 8.97 2.59 6.12
CA GLU A 42 8.23 3.16 7.22
C GLU A 42 6.79 2.68 7.24
N ILE A 43 6.18 2.65 6.08
CA ILE A 43 4.77 2.24 5.98
C ILE A 43 4.61 0.75 6.27
N PHE A 44 5.42 -0.06 5.62
CA PHE A 44 5.25 -1.51 5.72
C PHE A 44 5.67 -2.08 7.06
N MET A 45 6.59 -1.42 7.74
CA MET A 45 7.07 -1.87 9.04
C MET A 45 6.38 -1.21 10.20
N ASN A 46 5.42 -0.34 9.94
CA ASN A 46 4.70 0.37 10.99
C ASN A 46 3.64 -0.55 11.59
N ASP A 47 3.77 -0.83 12.88
CA ASP A 47 2.86 -1.75 13.55
C ASP A 47 1.43 -1.24 13.64
N PHE A 48 1.24 0.06 13.50
CA PHE A 48 -0.11 0.63 13.57
C PHE A 48 -0.83 0.54 12.22
N VAL A 49 -0.10 0.20 11.16
CA VAL A 49 -0.73 0.04 9.86
C VAL A 49 -1.34 -1.35 9.81
N CYS A 50 -2.66 -1.39 9.75
CA CYS A 50 -3.39 -2.64 9.76
C CYS A 50 -3.48 -3.27 8.39
N LYS A 51 -3.58 -2.46 7.36
CA LYS A 51 -3.78 -2.97 6.02
C LYS A 51 -3.18 -2.02 4.99
N ILE A 52 -2.54 -2.60 4.00
CA ILE A 52 -1.96 -1.85 2.90
C ILE A 52 -2.55 -2.42 1.62
N THR A 53 -3.30 -1.59 0.92
CA THR A 53 -3.90 -1.99 -0.35
C THR A 53 -3.11 -1.34 -1.48
N ILE A 54 -2.56 -2.18 -2.34
CA ILE A 54 -1.73 -1.72 -3.46
C ILE A 54 -2.50 -1.93 -4.75
N PHE A 55 -2.79 -0.83 -5.44
CA PHE A 55 -3.55 -0.90 -6.67
C PHE A 55 -2.61 -0.99 -7.86
N TYR A 56 -2.96 -1.83 -8.82
CA TYR A 56 -2.17 -1.99 -10.04
C TYR A 56 -3.10 -1.90 -11.24
N HIS A 57 -2.55 -1.46 -12.37
CA HIS A 57 -3.36 -1.27 -13.57
C HIS A 57 -3.11 -2.31 -14.66
N SER A 58 -2.11 -3.15 -14.47
CA SER A 58 -1.81 -4.19 -15.46
C SER A 58 -1.11 -5.36 -14.78
N GLN A 59 -1.16 -6.50 -15.43
CA GLN A 59 -0.47 -7.67 -14.90
C GLN A 59 1.02 -7.42 -14.76
N LEU A 60 1.59 -6.71 -15.72
CA LEU A 60 3.02 -6.43 -15.67
C LEU A 60 3.36 -5.54 -14.48
N ALA A 61 2.51 -4.55 -14.23
CA ALA A 61 2.72 -3.67 -13.08
C ALA A 61 2.62 -4.46 -11.79
N TYR A 62 1.66 -5.35 -11.70
CA TYR A 62 1.50 -6.19 -10.52
C TYR A 62 2.76 -7.01 -10.27
N GLU A 63 3.26 -7.66 -11.32
CA GLU A 63 4.46 -8.49 -11.16
C GLU A 63 5.66 -7.66 -10.72
N GLN A 64 5.78 -6.46 -11.27
CA GLN A 64 6.89 -5.59 -10.89
C GLN A 64 6.78 -5.14 -9.43
N GLN A 65 5.56 -4.88 -8.97
CA GLN A 65 5.37 -4.51 -7.57
C GLN A 65 5.75 -5.66 -6.65
N VAL A 66 5.36 -6.88 -7.00
CA VAL A 66 5.70 -8.03 -6.18
C VAL A 66 7.22 -8.24 -6.14
N ILE A 67 7.85 -8.13 -7.31
CA ILE A 67 9.30 -8.28 -7.37
C ILE A 67 9.99 -7.24 -6.49
N ASN A 68 9.54 -6.01 -6.56
CA ASN A 68 10.15 -4.94 -5.79
C ASN A 68 9.96 -5.15 -4.29
N LEU A 69 8.78 -5.61 -3.88
CA LEU A 69 8.53 -5.88 -2.47
C LEU A 69 9.42 -7.02 -1.96
N VAL A 70 9.52 -8.07 -2.75
CA VAL A 70 10.36 -9.21 -2.36
C VAL A 70 11.81 -8.77 -2.28
N SER A 71 12.23 -7.92 -3.20
CA SER A 71 13.60 -7.41 -3.18
C SER A 71 13.89 -6.58 -1.93
N MET A 72 12.91 -5.80 -1.50
CA MET A 72 13.12 -4.92 -0.35
C MET A 72 12.95 -5.62 0.99
N PHE A 73 11.98 -6.49 1.10
CA PHE A 73 11.60 -7.04 2.40
C PHE A 73 11.80 -8.54 2.52
N GLY A 74 12.07 -9.23 1.42
CA GLY A 74 12.22 -10.66 1.45
C GLY A 74 10.93 -11.39 1.14
N LYS A 75 11.10 -12.58 0.58
CA LYS A 75 9.96 -13.39 0.15
C LYS A 75 9.07 -13.79 1.33
N ASP A 76 9.69 -14.20 2.42
CA ASP A 76 8.91 -14.69 3.56
C ASP A 76 8.02 -13.60 4.15
N PHE A 77 8.54 -12.38 4.20
CA PHE A 77 7.75 -11.27 4.70
C PHE A 77 6.53 -11.03 3.81
N VAL A 78 6.76 -11.00 2.50
CA VAL A 78 5.67 -10.73 1.56
C VAL A 78 4.61 -11.83 1.63
N ILE A 79 5.05 -13.08 1.68
CA ILE A 79 4.12 -14.20 1.77
C ILE A 79 3.28 -14.11 3.04
N GLU A 80 3.92 -13.85 4.15
CA GLU A 80 3.21 -13.75 5.42
C GLU A 80 2.21 -12.61 5.44
N GLN A 81 2.64 -11.46 4.96
CA GLN A 81 1.77 -10.28 4.98
C GLN A 81 0.58 -10.43 4.05
N THR A 82 0.77 -11.07 2.91
CA THR A 82 -0.36 -11.30 2.00
C THR A 82 -1.28 -12.39 2.52
N ALA A 83 -0.72 -13.41 3.16
CA ALA A 83 -1.54 -14.47 3.72
C ALA A 83 -2.43 -13.95 4.85
N ASN A 84 -1.96 -12.95 5.58
CA ASN A 84 -2.72 -12.36 6.67
C ASN A 84 -3.58 -11.19 6.23
N ASP A 85 -3.62 -10.92 4.93
CA ASP A 85 -4.40 -9.82 4.35
C ASP A 85 -3.95 -8.45 4.84
N ARG A 86 -2.74 -8.34 5.34
CA ARG A 86 -2.21 -7.03 5.67
C ARG A 86 -1.75 -6.31 4.40
N ILE A 87 -1.24 -7.06 3.42
CA ILE A 87 -0.93 -6.52 2.11
C ILE A 87 -1.91 -7.14 1.13
N VAL A 88 -2.64 -6.30 0.43
CA VAL A 88 -3.64 -6.74 -0.54
C VAL A 88 -3.38 -6.03 -1.86
N PHE A 89 -3.39 -6.78 -2.94
CA PHE A 89 -3.23 -6.22 -4.28
C PHE A 89 -4.60 -6.16 -4.95
N GLU A 90 -4.95 -5.00 -5.48
CA GLU A 90 -6.21 -4.83 -6.17
C GLU A 90 -6.00 -4.19 -7.52
N LYS A 91 -6.72 -4.69 -8.50
CA LYS A 91 -6.62 -4.16 -9.83
C LYS A 91 -7.48 -2.91 -9.97
N LEU A 92 -6.88 -1.87 -10.51
CA LEU A 92 -7.61 -0.65 -10.80
C LEU A 92 -8.51 -0.89 -12.00
N LYS A 93 -9.74 -0.44 -11.89
CA LYS A 93 -10.65 -0.52 -13.01
C LYS A 93 -10.48 0.71 -13.88
N LYS A 94 -10.49 0.48 -15.17
CA LYS A 94 -10.38 1.58 -16.09
C LYS A 94 -11.65 2.40 -16.08
N PRO A 95 -11.55 3.72 -16.21
CA PRO A 95 -12.75 4.53 -16.35
C PRO A 95 -13.50 4.12 -17.60
N GLN A 96 -14.76 4.12 -17.51
CA GLN A 96 -15.55 3.80 -18.68
C GLN A 96 -15.65 5.01 -19.55
N LYS A 97 -15.75 5.38 -19.82
CA LYS A 97 -15.85 6.20 -20.57
C LYS A 97 -15.71 6.61 -21.43
N ARG A 98 -15.45 6.34 -21.45
CA ARG A 98 -15.14 6.69 -22.16
C ARG A 98 -15.84 6.81 -22.84
N VAL A 99 -16.39 6.75 -22.66
CA VAL A 99 -16.99 6.72 -22.96
C VAL A 99 -17.44 7.50 -23.59
N ALA A 100 -17.50 7.59 -23.88
CA ALA A 100 -17.79 8.08 -24.31
C ALA A 100 -17.99 8.57 -25.08
N ARG A 101 -18.04 8.73 -25.31
CA ARG A 101 -18.22 9.07 -25.93
C ARG A 101 -18.53 9.16 -26.45
#